data_67cc3767853b01e8256369870dee96bf
#
_entry.id   67cc3767853b01e8256369870dee96bf
#
_cell.length_a   1.000
_cell.length_b   1.000
_cell.length_c   1.000
_cell.angle_alpha   90.00
_cell.angle_beta   90.00
_cell.angle_gamma   90.00
#
_symmetry.space_group_name_H-M   'P 1'
#
loop_
_entity.id
_entity.type
_entity.pdbx_description
1 polymer ?
#
loop_
_entity_poly.entity_id
_entity_poly.type
_entity_poly.pdbx_seq_one_letter_code
_entity_poly.pdbx_strand_id
1 'polypeptide(L)'
;MPLAIDEFSLTTVPIDLRFNEQPISSATAFTWERHDMHFLITNWHNVSGRDPNTDEHISKTTAAEPNMLSGLFNKKGTTLGHKHPVVIHIRQDSGEVAWLVHPTHKRKIDVVAIPLGSELVSSIRFCPINKMGSSDLLVKIGMDVFVLGYPFGPGKTGLPVWKKGSIASEPDLVPHVEKYVLVDTASRPGMSGSPVILRTYFIHVTQENEITATPGAANKFIGVYSGRLHTQDPLEAQIGMVWSATYIDEIIDGGLREHG
;
A
#
# COMPACT_ATOMS: atom_id res chain seq x y z
N MET A 1 -32.30 -2.23 -1.29
CA MET A 1 -31.20 -3.11 -1.69
C MET A 1 -30.10 -3.00 -0.66
N PRO A 2 -29.45 -4.08 -0.22
CA PRO A 2 -28.28 -3.99 0.61
C PRO A 2 -27.18 -3.24 -0.17
N LEU A 3 -26.43 -2.36 0.51
CA LEU A 3 -25.29 -1.65 -0.08
C LEU A 3 -24.21 -2.69 -0.44
N ALA A 4 -23.93 -2.85 -1.73
CA ALA A 4 -22.82 -3.68 -2.21
C ALA A 4 -21.56 -2.80 -2.24
N ILE A 5 -20.62 -3.05 -1.31
CA ILE A 5 -19.31 -2.41 -1.27
C ILE A 5 -18.29 -3.42 -1.82
N ASP A 6 -17.43 -2.93 -2.69
CA ASP A 6 -16.33 -3.74 -3.23
C ASP A 6 -15.39 -4.19 -2.09
N GLU A 7 -15.10 -5.47 -2.03
CA GLU A 7 -14.29 -6.06 -0.95
C GLU A 7 -12.88 -5.49 -0.88
N PHE A 8 -12.27 -5.14 -2.01
CA PHE A 8 -10.96 -4.49 -2.03
C PHE A 8 -10.95 -3.13 -1.34
N SER A 9 -12.09 -2.41 -1.32
CA SER A 9 -12.21 -1.17 -0.53
C SER A 9 -12.08 -1.40 0.97
N LEU A 10 -12.28 -2.61 1.46
CA LEU A 10 -12.19 -2.96 2.87
C LEU A 10 -10.76 -3.33 3.30
N THR A 11 -9.86 -3.57 2.34
CA THR A 11 -8.47 -3.95 2.62
C THR A 11 -7.61 -2.76 3.01
N THR A 12 -8.02 -1.53 2.62
CA THR A 12 -7.25 -0.31 2.78
C THR A 12 -7.54 0.41 4.09
N VAL A 13 -6.52 1.05 4.63
CA VAL A 13 -6.55 1.77 5.90
C VAL A 13 -5.94 3.16 5.69
N PRO A 14 -6.70 4.26 5.91
CA PRO A 14 -6.08 5.59 5.99
C PRO A 14 -5.23 5.69 7.24
N ILE A 15 -4.03 6.20 7.10
CA ILE A 15 -3.07 6.34 8.18
C ILE A 15 -2.56 7.77 8.28
N ASP A 16 -2.39 8.24 9.52
CA ASP A 16 -1.71 9.48 9.85
C ASP A 16 -0.41 9.15 10.58
N LEU A 17 0.70 9.67 10.08
CA LEU A 17 2.03 9.55 10.67
C LEU A 17 2.24 10.70 11.62
N ARG A 18 2.70 10.41 12.84
CA ARG A 18 2.77 11.39 13.94
C ARG A 18 4.11 11.30 14.65
N PHE A 19 4.59 12.44 15.11
CA PHE A 19 5.63 12.51 16.13
C PHE A 19 4.98 12.90 17.45
N ASN A 20 4.93 11.98 18.38
CA ASN A 20 4.09 12.08 19.56
C ASN A 20 2.62 12.36 19.12
N GLU A 21 2.02 13.40 19.63
CA GLU A 21 0.66 13.79 19.24
C GLU A 21 0.57 14.71 18.03
N GLN A 22 1.71 15.17 17.48
CA GLN A 22 1.75 16.11 16.37
C GLN A 22 1.65 15.35 15.04
N PRO A 23 0.65 15.66 14.19
CA PRO A 23 0.55 15.07 12.88
C PRO A 23 1.68 15.57 11.96
N ILE A 24 2.32 14.65 11.22
CA ILE A 24 3.36 14.95 10.25
C ILE A 24 2.81 14.85 8.84
N SER A 25 2.17 13.73 8.50
CA SER A 25 1.67 13.45 7.16
C SER A 25 0.56 12.41 7.20
N SER A 26 -0.20 12.33 6.10
CA SER A 26 -1.21 11.29 5.88
C SER A 26 -0.79 10.41 4.71
N ALA A 27 -1.12 9.13 4.80
CA ALA A 27 -0.80 8.13 3.80
C ALA A 27 -1.88 7.03 3.76
N THR A 28 -1.64 6.03 2.94
CA THR A 28 -2.48 4.83 2.87
C THR A 28 -1.66 3.61 3.32
N ALA A 29 -2.33 2.66 3.91
CA ALA A 29 -1.82 1.33 4.18
C ALA A 29 -2.89 0.29 3.78
N PHE A 30 -2.52 -0.98 3.77
CA PHE A 30 -3.46 -2.08 3.57
C PHE A 30 -3.04 -3.30 4.38
N THR A 31 -3.97 -4.25 4.56
CA THR A 31 -3.75 -5.43 5.38
C THR A 31 -3.27 -6.62 4.55
N TRP A 32 -2.35 -7.40 5.13
CA TRP A 32 -1.73 -8.60 4.55
C TRP A 32 -1.65 -9.72 5.57
N GLU A 33 -1.78 -10.97 5.13
CA GLU A 33 -1.64 -12.14 5.99
C GLU A 33 -0.58 -13.10 5.42
N ARG A 34 0.35 -13.55 6.27
CA ARG A 34 1.35 -14.55 5.91
C ARG A 34 1.79 -15.34 7.15
N HIS A 35 1.91 -16.66 7.02
CA HIS A 35 2.28 -17.57 8.12
C HIS A 35 1.38 -17.40 9.37
N ASP A 36 0.07 -17.25 9.17
CA ASP A 36 -0.92 -16.97 10.21
C ASP A 36 -0.64 -15.68 11.03
N MET A 37 0.28 -14.86 10.56
CA MET A 37 0.56 -13.52 11.09
C MET A 37 -0.10 -12.45 10.24
N HIS A 38 -0.37 -11.32 10.87
CA HIS A 38 -1.10 -10.21 10.28
C HIS A 38 -0.21 -8.97 10.21
N PHE A 39 -0.25 -8.29 9.08
CA PHE A 39 0.62 -7.16 8.80
C PHE A 39 -0.17 -5.97 8.25
N LEU A 40 0.33 -4.78 8.53
CA LEU A 40 -0.04 -3.55 7.84
C LEU A 40 1.11 -3.19 6.89
N ILE A 41 0.79 -3.04 5.61
CA ILE A 41 1.76 -2.73 4.55
C ILE A 41 1.63 -1.27 4.17
N THR A 42 2.75 -0.56 4.06
CA THR A 42 2.83 0.81 3.57
C THR A 42 4.23 1.09 2.99
N ASN A 43 4.53 2.33 2.61
CA ASN A 43 5.88 2.68 2.16
C ASN A 43 6.84 2.91 3.32
N TRP A 44 8.13 2.66 3.06
CA TRP A 44 9.22 2.93 4.00
C TRP A 44 9.32 4.43 4.31
N HIS A 45 9.24 5.28 3.29
CA HIS A 45 9.30 6.72 3.48
C HIS A 45 8.19 7.28 4.39
N ASN A 46 7.03 6.61 4.46
CA ASN A 46 5.95 7.01 5.36
C ASN A 46 6.36 6.84 6.83
N VAL A 47 6.95 5.69 7.19
CA VAL A 47 7.29 5.34 8.58
C VAL A 47 8.64 5.90 9.01
N SER A 48 9.57 6.10 8.08
CA SER A 48 10.89 6.68 8.38
C SER A 48 10.89 8.21 8.41
N GLY A 49 10.02 8.86 7.62
CA GLY A 49 10.07 10.30 7.37
C GLY A 49 11.23 10.72 6.46
N ARG A 50 11.87 9.76 5.78
CA ARG A 50 13.08 9.98 4.96
C ARG A 50 12.86 9.54 3.51
N ASP A 51 13.61 10.13 2.61
CA ASP A 51 13.68 9.73 1.21
C ASP A 51 14.43 8.39 1.07
N PRO A 52 13.86 7.36 0.41
CA PRO A 52 14.48 6.04 0.31
C PRO A 52 15.77 6.03 -0.52
N ASN A 53 16.01 7.02 -1.39
CA ASN A 53 17.19 7.10 -2.23
C ASN A 53 18.34 7.85 -1.55
N THR A 54 18.03 9.04 -0.99
CA THR A 54 19.04 9.95 -0.42
C THR A 54 19.24 9.80 1.08
N ASP A 55 18.26 9.22 1.78
CA ASP A 55 18.19 9.15 3.25
C ASP A 55 18.01 10.52 3.94
N GLU A 56 17.73 11.53 3.18
CA GLU A 56 17.44 12.85 3.73
C GLU A 56 16.02 12.92 4.30
N HIS A 57 15.82 13.75 5.33
CA HIS A 57 14.48 14.00 5.85
C HIS A 57 13.57 14.62 4.79
N ILE A 58 12.36 14.07 4.63
CA ILE A 58 11.36 14.60 3.70
C ILE A 58 10.93 16.00 4.13
N SER A 59 10.70 16.21 5.44
CA SER A 59 10.45 17.54 5.98
C SER A 59 11.78 18.25 6.29
N LYS A 60 12.22 19.12 5.38
CA LYS A 60 13.44 19.91 5.56
C LYS A 60 13.32 20.96 6.66
N THR A 61 12.10 21.32 7.07
CA THR A 61 11.86 22.35 8.09
C THR A 61 11.85 21.79 9.50
N THR A 62 11.31 20.58 9.70
CA THR A 62 11.16 19.98 11.03
C THR A 62 12.07 18.79 11.26
N ALA A 63 12.60 18.18 10.19
CA ALA A 63 13.33 16.89 10.23
C ALA A 63 12.59 15.81 11.06
N ALA A 64 11.26 15.89 11.11
CA ALA A 64 10.46 15.03 11.96
C ALA A 64 10.39 13.60 11.41
N GLU A 65 10.76 12.64 12.25
CA GLU A 65 10.57 11.22 11.99
C GLU A 65 9.36 10.71 12.79
N PRO A 66 8.42 10.02 12.15
CA PRO A 66 7.28 9.47 12.85
C PRO A 66 7.69 8.44 13.92
N ASN A 67 7.09 8.51 15.09
CA ASN A 67 7.18 7.47 16.12
C ASN A 67 5.85 6.76 16.36
N MET A 68 4.76 7.30 15.82
CA MET A 68 3.43 6.72 15.90
C MET A 68 2.72 6.76 14.56
N LEU A 69 1.88 5.75 14.34
CA LEU A 69 0.95 5.63 13.23
C LEU A 69 -0.47 5.55 13.82
N SER A 70 -1.36 6.44 13.40
CA SER A 70 -2.79 6.36 13.73
C SER A 70 -3.55 5.89 12.49
N GLY A 71 -4.20 4.72 12.57
CA GLY A 71 -4.99 4.14 11.49
C GLY A 71 -6.48 4.08 11.80
N LEU A 72 -7.34 4.24 10.78
CA LEU A 72 -8.78 4.06 10.90
C LEU A 72 -9.21 2.72 10.29
N PHE A 73 -9.28 1.69 11.12
CA PHE A 73 -9.67 0.34 10.70
C PHE A 73 -11.19 0.16 10.67
N ASN A 74 -11.68 -0.78 9.87
CA ASN A 74 -13.08 -1.17 9.91
C ASN A 74 -13.38 -1.90 11.23
N LYS A 75 -14.40 -1.49 11.96
CA LYS A 75 -14.77 -2.10 13.23
C LYS A 75 -15.44 -3.46 13.01
N LYS A 76 -15.03 -4.47 13.76
CA LYS A 76 -15.63 -5.82 13.71
C LYS A 76 -17.06 -5.80 14.20
N GLY A 77 -17.94 -6.59 13.56
CA GLY A 77 -19.33 -6.76 13.99
C GLY A 77 -20.24 -5.55 13.77
N THR A 78 -19.79 -4.51 13.06
CA THR A 78 -20.60 -3.32 12.78
C THR A 78 -20.92 -3.21 11.28
N THR A 79 -21.94 -2.37 10.99
CA THR A 79 -22.25 -1.95 9.61
C THR A 79 -21.08 -1.18 9.00
N LEU A 80 -20.98 -1.22 7.68
CA LEU A 80 -19.96 -0.51 6.92
C LEU A 80 -19.97 1.00 7.22
N GLY A 81 -18.78 1.58 7.32
CA GLY A 81 -18.58 2.99 7.68
C GLY A 81 -18.22 3.23 9.15
N HIS A 82 -18.42 2.25 10.02
CA HIS A 82 -17.96 2.37 11.41
C HIS A 82 -16.46 2.06 11.49
N LYS A 83 -15.66 3.09 11.74
CA LYS A 83 -14.22 3.00 11.88
C LYS A 83 -13.80 2.90 13.34
N HIS A 84 -12.73 2.17 13.56
CA HIS A 84 -12.05 2.03 14.85
C HIS A 84 -10.68 2.68 14.75
N PRO A 85 -10.44 3.80 15.45
CA PRO A 85 -9.11 4.40 15.48
C PRO A 85 -8.15 3.53 16.29
N VAL A 86 -6.97 3.30 15.76
CA VAL A 86 -5.91 2.51 16.38
C VAL A 86 -4.62 3.30 16.30
N VAL A 87 -3.89 3.37 17.41
CA VAL A 87 -2.53 3.92 17.46
C VAL A 87 -1.54 2.78 17.57
N ILE A 88 -0.54 2.79 16.70
CA ILE A 88 0.57 1.84 16.69
C ILE A 88 1.86 2.64 16.92
N HIS A 89 2.59 2.31 17.97
CA HIS A 89 3.94 2.83 18.18
C HIS A 89 4.88 2.13 17.21
N ILE A 90 5.44 2.90 16.28
CA ILE A 90 6.30 2.37 15.21
C ILE A 90 7.79 2.57 15.48
N ARG A 91 8.13 3.44 16.45
CA ARG A 91 9.52 3.66 16.90
C ARG A 91 9.52 3.84 18.41
N GLN A 92 10.42 3.15 19.10
CA GLN A 92 10.66 3.27 20.53
C GLN A 92 11.70 4.36 20.82
N ASP A 93 11.76 4.83 22.06
CA ASP A 93 12.79 5.79 22.50
C ASP A 93 14.21 5.21 22.40
N SER A 94 14.37 3.89 22.41
CA SER A 94 15.62 3.17 22.17
C SER A 94 16.12 3.25 20.71
N GLY A 95 15.30 3.76 19.78
CA GLY A 95 15.54 3.73 18.34
C GLY A 95 15.06 2.45 17.66
N GLU A 96 14.59 1.44 18.42
CA GLU A 96 14.04 0.21 17.84
C GLU A 96 12.75 0.50 17.08
N VAL A 97 12.61 -0.08 15.88
CA VAL A 97 11.45 0.11 15.01
C VAL A 97 10.58 -1.14 14.92
N ALA A 98 9.27 -0.93 14.71
CA ALA A 98 8.29 -2.00 14.66
C ALA A 98 8.14 -2.64 13.26
N TRP A 99 8.72 -2.06 12.22
CA TRP A 99 8.56 -2.53 10.85
C TRP A 99 9.69 -3.42 10.35
N LEU A 100 9.36 -4.26 9.39
CA LEU A 100 10.30 -5.09 8.65
C LEU A 100 10.62 -4.41 7.32
N VAL A 101 11.88 -4.55 6.89
CA VAL A 101 12.40 -4.07 5.59
C VAL A 101 12.88 -5.24 4.74
N HIS A 102 13.05 -5.00 3.45
CA HIS A 102 13.57 -6.00 2.53
C HIS A 102 14.97 -6.49 2.96
N PRO A 103 15.20 -7.81 3.09
CA PRO A 103 16.43 -8.35 3.72
C PRO A 103 17.71 -7.94 2.99
N THR A 104 17.66 -7.85 1.65
CA THR A 104 18.84 -7.51 0.82
C THR A 104 18.89 -6.02 0.49
N HIS A 105 17.77 -5.45 0.04
CA HIS A 105 17.73 -4.09 -0.52
C HIS A 105 17.35 -3.02 0.49
N LYS A 106 16.91 -3.42 1.70
CA LYS A 106 16.50 -2.52 2.79
C LYS A 106 15.57 -1.41 2.28
N ARG A 107 15.81 -0.14 2.65
CA ARG A 107 15.00 1.01 2.23
C ARG A 107 14.93 1.26 0.72
N LYS A 108 15.86 0.68 -0.08
CA LYS A 108 15.82 0.81 -1.55
C LYS A 108 14.63 0.09 -2.19
N ILE A 109 13.95 -0.77 -1.45
CA ILE A 109 12.59 -1.18 -1.72
C ILE A 109 11.71 -0.37 -0.77
N ASP A 110 11.00 0.61 -1.30
CA ASP A 110 10.18 1.55 -0.50
C ASP A 110 8.86 0.93 -0.04
N VAL A 111 8.98 -0.23 0.60
CA VAL A 111 7.86 -1.01 1.18
C VAL A 111 8.29 -1.53 2.55
N VAL A 112 7.37 -1.51 3.50
CA VAL A 112 7.53 -2.10 4.83
C VAL A 112 6.33 -2.93 5.23
N ALA A 113 6.57 -3.92 6.11
CA ALA A 113 5.53 -4.70 6.76
C ALA A 113 5.59 -4.46 8.27
N ILE A 114 4.49 -3.97 8.85
CA ILE A 114 4.35 -3.72 10.29
C ILE A 114 3.53 -4.87 10.88
N PRO A 115 4.10 -5.71 11.75
CA PRO A 115 3.37 -6.77 12.41
C PRO A 115 2.25 -6.22 13.30
N LEU A 116 1.07 -6.81 13.22
CA LEU A 116 -0.10 -6.46 14.03
C LEU A 116 -0.32 -7.50 15.12
N GLY A 117 -0.47 -7.05 16.36
CA GLY A 117 -0.75 -7.93 17.49
C GLY A 117 -2.14 -8.57 17.40
N SER A 118 -2.28 -9.77 17.93
CA SER A 118 -3.53 -10.56 17.92
C SER A 118 -4.71 -9.85 18.57
N GLU A 119 -4.47 -9.08 19.63
CA GLU A 119 -5.50 -8.28 20.32
C GLU A 119 -6.12 -7.25 19.39
N LEU A 120 -5.27 -6.48 18.66
CA LEU A 120 -5.73 -5.53 17.65
C LEU A 120 -6.55 -6.24 16.57
N VAL A 121 -6.00 -7.31 15.97
CA VAL A 121 -6.66 -8.05 14.90
C VAL A 121 -8.02 -8.60 15.33
N SER A 122 -8.16 -9.02 16.60
CA SER A 122 -9.42 -9.51 17.13
C SER A 122 -10.51 -8.42 17.24
N SER A 123 -10.12 -7.15 17.38
CA SER A 123 -11.02 -5.99 17.53
C SER A 123 -11.49 -5.36 16.22
N ILE A 124 -10.78 -5.59 15.15
CA ILE A 124 -11.04 -5.02 13.81
C ILE A 124 -11.64 -6.05 12.86
N ARG A 125 -12.26 -5.57 11.78
CA ARG A 125 -12.57 -6.38 10.61
C ARG A 125 -11.31 -6.44 9.74
N PHE A 126 -10.52 -7.48 9.94
CA PHE A 126 -9.30 -7.71 9.17
C PHE A 126 -9.66 -8.30 7.80
N CYS A 127 -9.23 -7.63 6.73
CA CYS A 127 -9.53 -8.00 5.35
C CYS A 127 -8.23 -8.00 4.53
N PRO A 128 -7.39 -9.03 4.63
CA PRO A 128 -6.08 -9.04 3.96
C PRO A 128 -6.25 -9.14 2.44
N ILE A 129 -5.58 -8.26 1.69
CA ILE A 129 -5.75 -8.14 0.24
C ILE A 129 -5.33 -9.41 -0.50
N ASN A 130 -4.34 -10.13 -0.01
CA ASN A 130 -3.86 -11.38 -0.58
C ASN A 130 -4.79 -12.59 -0.34
N LYS A 131 -5.85 -12.41 0.44
CA LYS A 131 -6.94 -13.40 0.58
C LYS A 131 -8.17 -13.03 -0.23
N MET A 132 -8.17 -11.84 -0.87
CA MET A 132 -9.19 -11.52 -1.86
C MET A 132 -8.96 -12.37 -3.11
N GLY A 133 -10.03 -12.68 -3.82
CA GLY A 133 -9.93 -13.49 -5.05
C GLY A 133 -8.96 -12.82 -6.04
N SER A 134 -7.95 -13.57 -6.45
CA SER A 134 -7.02 -13.16 -7.51
C SER A 134 -7.26 -14.00 -8.74
N SER A 135 -7.41 -13.34 -9.90
CA SER A 135 -7.51 -13.98 -11.19
C SER A 135 -6.14 -14.08 -11.84
N ASP A 136 -5.95 -15.12 -12.65
CA ASP A 136 -4.74 -15.28 -13.45
C ASP A 136 -4.77 -14.35 -14.65
N LEU A 137 -4.48 -13.06 -14.41
CA LEU A 137 -4.46 -12.03 -15.45
C LEU A 137 -3.06 -11.83 -16.00
N LEU A 138 -2.97 -11.81 -17.34
CA LEU A 138 -1.77 -11.31 -18.02
C LEU A 138 -1.63 -9.81 -17.72
N VAL A 139 -0.43 -9.38 -17.34
CA VAL A 139 -0.14 -7.97 -17.03
C VAL A 139 0.72 -7.39 -18.14
N LYS A 140 0.22 -6.37 -18.84
CA LYS A 140 0.91 -5.74 -19.98
C LYS A 140 0.77 -4.22 -19.95
N ILE A 141 1.66 -3.55 -20.68
CA ILE A 141 1.61 -2.09 -20.91
C ILE A 141 0.23 -1.68 -21.42
N GLY A 142 -0.25 -0.53 -20.95
CA GLY A 142 -1.51 0.05 -21.35
C GLY A 142 -2.75 -0.51 -20.65
N MET A 143 -2.59 -1.56 -19.83
CA MET A 143 -3.71 -2.10 -19.07
C MET A 143 -4.11 -1.17 -17.92
N ASP A 144 -5.43 -1.09 -17.69
CA ASP A 144 -6.01 -0.29 -16.63
C ASP A 144 -5.67 -0.86 -15.24
N VAL A 145 -5.20 0.01 -14.36
CA VAL A 145 -5.00 -0.28 -12.94
C VAL A 145 -5.72 0.74 -12.07
N PHE A 146 -5.99 0.34 -10.84
CA PHE A 146 -6.62 1.19 -9.83
C PHE A 146 -5.75 1.28 -8.59
N VAL A 147 -5.43 2.49 -8.19
CA VAL A 147 -4.73 2.82 -6.94
C VAL A 147 -5.78 3.16 -5.89
N LEU A 148 -5.86 2.36 -4.83
CA LEU A 148 -6.88 2.50 -3.80
C LEU A 148 -6.30 3.25 -2.60
N GLY A 149 -6.64 4.52 -2.45
CA GLY A 149 -6.05 5.34 -1.38
C GLY A 149 -6.92 6.49 -0.91
N TYR A 150 -6.34 7.33 -0.08
CA TYR A 150 -7.05 8.41 0.62
C TYR A 150 -6.47 9.80 0.33
N PRO A 151 -6.57 10.30 -0.92
CA PRO A 151 -5.98 11.59 -1.32
C PRO A 151 -6.61 12.81 -0.62
N PHE A 152 -7.76 12.62 0.01
CA PHE A 152 -8.52 13.65 0.72
C PHE A 152 -8.86 13.21 2.16
N GLY A 153 -8.07 12.30 2.73
CA GLY A 153 -8.40 11.61 3.97
C GLY A 153 -9.57 10.64 3.83
N PRO A 154 -10.07 10.08 4.94
CA PRO A 154 -11.08 9.01 4.95
C PRO A 154 -12.48 9.45 4.50
N GLY A 155 -12.74 10.74 4.36
CA GLY A 155 -14.05 11.28 4.01
C GLY A 155 -15.17 10.79 4.96
N LYS A 156 -16.44 10.93 4.52
CA LYS A 156 -17.60 10.51 5.34
C LYS A 156 -17.81 9.00 5.37
N THR A 157 -17.40 8.30 4.32
CA THR A 157 -17.62 6.85 4.18
C THR A 157 -16.51 6.01 4.77
N GLY A 158 -15.32 6.60 4.98
CA GLY A 158 -14.12 5.88 5.36
C GLY A 158 -13.62 4.87 4.30
N LEU A 159 -14.13 4.95 3.07
CA LEU A 159 -13.71 4.10 1.94
C LEU A 159 -12.67 4.81 1.08
N PRO A 160 -11.77 4.06 0.42
CA PRO A 160 -10.75 4.63 -0.46
C PRO A 160 -11.35 5.20 -1.73
N VAL A 161 -10.62 6.14 -2.33
CA VAL A 161 -10.83 6.53 -3.73
C VAL A 161 -10.14 5.49 -4.62
N TRP A 162 -10.85 4.98 -5.60
CA TRP A 162 -10.31 4.13 -6.66
C TRP A 162 -9.82 5.02 -7.80
N LYS A 163 -8.55 5.32 -7.79
CA LYS A 163 -7.94 6.19 -8.78
C LYS A 163 -7.42 5.37 -9.94
N LYS A 164 -8.00 5.57 -11.12
CA LYS A 164 -7.60 4.90 -12.35
C LYS A 164 -6.24 5.40 -12.83
N GLY A 165 -5.43 4.49 -13.39
CA GLY A 165 -4.21 4.72 -14.13
C GLY A 165 -3.99 3.62 -15.15
N SER A 166 -2.87 3.65 -15.87
CA SER A 166 -2.47 2.60 -16.79
C SER A 166 -1.01 2.19 -16.58
N ILE A 167 -0.69 0.93 -16.85
CA ILE A 167 0.69 0.43 -16.82
C ILE A 167 1.49 1.12 -17.92
N ALA A 168 2.59 1.79 -17.55
CA ALA A 168 3.39 2.65 -18.41
C ALA A 168 4.82 2.16 -18.65
N SER A 169 5.21 1.01 -18.07
CA SER A 169 6.51 0.36 -18.33
C SER A 169 6.35 -1.15 -18.44
N GLU A 170 7.40 -1.84 -18.91
CA GLU A 170 7.39 -3.29 -19.12
C GLU A 170 7.32 -4.06 -17.78
N PRO A 171 6.19 -4.73 -17.45
CA PRO A 171 6.07 -5.46 -16.19
C PRO A 171 6.99 -6.68 -16.12
N ASP A 172 7.28 -7.30 -17.26
CA ASP A 172 8.11 -8.52 -17.36
C ASP A 172 9.58 -8.26 -16.99
N LEU A 173 10.02 -7.00 -16.95
CA LEU A 173 11.37 -6.62 -16.50
C LEU A 173 11.50 -6.57 -14.96
N VAL A 174 10.39 -6.58 -14.23
CA VAL A 174 10.37 -6.58 -12.78
C VAL A 174 10.26 -8.04 -12.26
N PRO A 175 11.08 -8.46 -11.29
CA PRO A 175 12.14 -7.72 -10.57
C PRO A 175 13.55 -7.88 -11.16
N HIS A 176 13.70 -8.44 -12.35
CA HIS A 176 14.99 -8.88 -12.88
C HIS A 176 15.93 -7.72 -13.25
N VAL A 177 15.39 -6.69 -13.88
CA VAL A 177 16.13 -5.50 -14.33
C VAL A 177 15.67 -4.27 -13.58
N GLU A 178 14.34 -4.10 -13.46
CA GLU A 178 13.71 -3.00 -12.77
C GLU A 178 13.15 -3.46 -11.42
N LYS A 179 13.02 -2.54 -10.47
CA LYS A 179 12.47 -2.85 -9.14
C LYS A 179 10.99 -2.55 -9.02
N TYR A 180 10.45 -1.77 -9.92
CA TYR A 180 9.06 -1.30 -9.91
C TYR A 180 8.50 -1.16 -11.32
N VAL A 181 7.20 -1.23 -11.42
CA VAL A 181 6.45 -0.88 -12.64
C VAL A 181 6.08 0.60 -12.57
N LEU A 182 6.16 1.30 -13.70
CA LEU A 182 5.64 2.65 -13.83
C LEU A 182 4.15 2.63 -14.17
N VAL A 183 3.40 3.56 -13.57
CA VAL A 183 1.96 3.72 -13.81
C VAL A 183 1.68 5.19 -14.14
N ASP A 184 1.05 5.43 -15.29
CA ASP A 184 0.54 6.75 -15.65
C ASP A 184 -0.71 7.04 -14.81
N THR A 185 -0.52 7.86 -13.79
CA THR A 185 -1.60 8.32 -12.90
C THR A 185 -1.16 9.55 -12.13
N ALA A 186 -2.01 10.59 -12.08
CA ALA A 186 -1.71 11.78 -11.31
C ALA A 186 -1.56 11.45 -9.82
N SER A 187 -0.39 11.67 -9.25
CA SER A 187 -0.15 11.45 -7.83
C SER A 187 -0.76 12.56 -6.98
N ARG A 188 -1.19 12.21 -5.76
CA ARG A 188 -1.65 13.17 -4.75
C ARG A 188 -1.14 12.74 -3.38
N PRO A 189 -0.88 13.70 -2.46
CA PRO A 189 -0.60 13.40 -1.06
C PRO A 189 -1.67 12.45 -0.49
N GLY A 190 -1.29 11.54 0.38
CA GLY A 190 -2.18 10.53 0.95
C GLY A 190 -2.29 9.22 0.16
N MET A 191 -1.80 9.18 -1.09
CA MET A 191 -1.85 7.97 -1.92
C MET A 191 -0.66 7.01 -1.70
N SER A 192 0.45 7.48 -1.12
CA SER A 192 1.61 6.63 -0.82
C SER A 192 1.23 5.46 0.09
N GLY A 193 1.69 4.25 -0.23
CA GLY A 193 1.34 3.00 0.45
C GLY A 193 0.03 2.36 -0.03
N SER A 194 -0.63 2.93 -1.04
CA SER A 194 -1.86 2.37 -1.60
C SER A 194 -1.61 1.06 -2.32
N PRO A 195 -2.51 0.06 -2.19
CA PRO A 195 -2.47 -1.11 -3.06
C PRO A 195 -2.88 -0.73 -4.48
N VAL A 196 -2.26 -1.41 -5.45
CA VAL A 196 -2.58 -1.27 -6.87
C VAL A 196 -3.19 -2.55 -7.39
N ILE A 197 -4.35 -2.44 -8.02
CA ILE A 197 -5.13 -3.57 -8.53
C ILE A 197 -5.34 -3.39 -10.03
N LEU A 198 -4.99 -4.41 -10.80
CA LEU A 198 -5.46 -4.57 -12.17
C LEU A 198 -6.87 -5.17 -12.09
N ARG A 199 -7.82 -4.53 -12.79
CA ARG A 199 -9.21 -4.99 -12.84
C ARG A 199 -9.72 -4.95 -14.28
N THR A 200 -10.33 -6.05 -14.69
CA THR A 200 -11.04 -6.16 -15.97
C THR A 200 -12.40 -6.81 -15.76
N TYR A 201 -13.27 -6.74 -16.75
CA TYR A 201 -14.63 -7.27 -16.67
C TYR A 201 -14.91 -8.23 -17.82
N PHE A 202 -15.58 -9.33 -17.52
CA PHE A 202 -16.12 -10.33 -18.42
C PHE A 202 -15.07 -11.16 -19.17
N ILE A 203 -14.25 -10.56 -20.03
CA ILE A 203 -13.27 -11.27 -20.85
C ILE A 203 -11.88 -10.74 -20.53
N HIS A 204 -10.93 -11.63 -20.33
CA HIS A 204 -9.54 -11.31 -20.06
C HIS A 204 -8.60 -12.39 -20.64
N VAL A 205 -7.31 -12.03 -20.70
CA VAL A 205 -6.23 -12.93 -21.13
C VAL A 205 -5.48 -13.39 -19.88
N THR A 206 -5.24 -14.69 -19.79
CA THR A 206 -4.43 -15.29 -18.72
C THR A 206 -2.93 -15.14 -19.01
N GLN A 207 -2.07 -15.46 -18.04
CA GLN A 207 -0.61 -15.48 -18.23
C GLN A 207 -0.17 -16.48 -19.31
N GLU A 208 -0.93 -17.52 -19.56
CA GLU A 208 -0.69 -18.50 -20.62
C GLU A 208 -1.21 -18.08 -22.01
N ASN A 209 -1.64 -16.79 -22.15
CA ASN A 209 -2.27 -16.23 -23.35
C ASN A 209 -3.60 -16.86 -23.75
N GLU A 210 -4.30 -17.48 -22.81
CA GLU A 210 -5.64 -18.00 -23.05
C GLU A 210 -6.71 -16.93 -22.81
N ILE A 211 -7.75 -16.91 -23.63
CA ILE A 211 -8.89 -16.02 -23.46
C ILE A 211 -9.89 -16.72 -22.53
N THR A 212 -10.17 -16.09 -21.40
CA THR A 212 -11.10 -16.62 -20.39
C THR A 212 -12.20 -15.61 -20.10
N ALA A 213 -13.41 -16.13 -19.83
CA ALA A 213 -14.55 -15.35 -19.39
C ALA A 213 -14.81 -15.56 -17.90
N THR A 214 -14.92 -14.46 -17.17
CA THR A 214 -15.27 -14.48 -15.74
C THR A 214 -16.55 -13.69 -15.52
N PRO A 215 -17.60 -14.27 -14.89
CA PRO A 215 -18.77 -13.51 -14.49
C PRO A 215 -18.39 -12.40 -13.52
N GLY A 216 -18.53 -11.14 -13.94
CA GLY A 216 -18.19 -9.97 -13.12
C GLY A 216 -16.78 -9.45 -13.34
N ALA A 217 -16.09 -9.10 -12.26
CA ALA A 217 -14.73 -8.54 -12.30
C ALA A 217 -13.66 -9.59 -12.04
N ALA A 218 -12.65 -9.63 -12.89
CA ALA A 218 -11.39 -10.32 -12.65
C ALA A 218 -10.37 -9.33 -12.09
N ASN A 219 -9.68 -9.69 -11.01
CA ASN A 219 -8.78 -8.81 -10.28
C ASN A 219 -7.42 -9.46 -10.07
N LYS A 220 -6.35 -8.64 -10.10
CA LYS A 220 -5.02 -9.06 -9.71
C LYS A 220 -4.34 -7.95 -8.91
N PHE A 221 -3.83 -8.27 -7.73
CA PHE A 221 -3.01 -7.35 -6.96
C PHE A 221 -1.64 -7.23 -7.63
N ILE A 222 -1.23 -5.99 -7.95
CA ILE A 222 0.02 -5.70 -8.66
C ILE A 222 1.15 -5.34 -7.68
N GLY A 223 0.84 -4.53 -6.67
CA GLY A 223 1.85 -4.10 -5.72
C GLY A 223 1.49 -2.83 -4.96
N VAL A 224 2.52 -2.14 -4.47
CA VAL A 224 2.43 -0.99 -3.56
C VAL A 224 2.80 0.30 -4.28
N TYR A 225 1.89 1.25 -4.32
CA TYR A 225 2.13 2.58 -4.91
C TYR A 225 3.02 3.44 -4.01
N SER A 226 4.05 4.07 -4.58
CA SER A 226 5.05 4.85 -3.85
C SER A 226 5.16 6.31 -4.30
N GLY A 227 4.08 6.87 -4.83
CA GLY A 227 4.12 8.26 -5.27
C GLY A 227 4.78 8.46 -6.63
N ARG A 228 5.33 9.65 -6.87
CA ARG A 228 5.90 10.05 -8.17
C ARG A 228 7.37 9.69 -8.28
N LEU A 229 7.81 9.45 -9.52
CA LEU A 229 9.22 9.66 -9.88
C LEU A 229 9.60 11.11 -9.56
N HIS A 230 10.72 11.28 -8.85
CA HIS A 230 11.25 12.61 -8.56
C HIS A 230 11.69 13.29 -9.87
N THR A 231 10.93 14.28 -10.30
CA THR A 231 11.33 15.25 -11.32
C THR A 231 11.53 16.59 -10.66
N GLN A 232 12.41 17.42 -11.24
CA GLN A 232 12.67 18.76 -10.72
C GLN A 232 11.43 19.68 -10.83
N ASP A 233 10.52 19.38 -11.75
CA ASP A 233 9.25 20.07 -11.91
C ASP A 233 8.06 19.17 -11.46
N PRO A 234 7.30 19.59 -10.42
CA PRO A 234 6.10 18.87 -9.97
C PRO A 234 5.00 18.75 -11.03
N LEU A 235 5.03 19.52 -12.11
CA LEU A 235 4.04 19.49 -13.19
C LEU A 235 4.39 18.47 -14.28
N GLU A 236 5.65 18.04 -14.37
CA GLU A 236 6.12 17.23 -15.49
C GLU A 236 5.89 15.72 -15.33
N ALA A 237 5.76 15.18 -14.13
CA ALA A 237 5.60 13.74 -13.96
C ALA A 237 4.31 13.35 -13.26
N GLN A 238 3.35 12.90 -14.03
CA GLN A 238 2.20 12.17 -13.53
C GLN A 238 2.46 10.64 -13.52
N ILE A 239 3.72 10.25 -13.41
CA ILE A 239 4.14 8.85 -13.39
C ILE A 239 4.39 8.41 -11.95
N GLY A 240 3.70 7.37 -11.52
CA GLY A 240 3.87 6.74 -10.22
C GLY A 240 4.68 5.46 -10.30
N MET A 241 5.33 5.11 -9.20
CA MET A 241 6.05 3.84 -9.03
C MET A 241 5.17 2.83 -8.31
N VAL A 242 5.18 1.59 -8.76
CA VAL A 242 4.48 0.46 -8.11
C VAL A 242 5.49 -0.66 -7.85
N TRP A 243 5.81 -0.84 -6.57
CA TRP A 243 6.67 -1.93 -6.10
C TRP A 243 5.95 -3.26 -6.22
N SER A 244 6.63 -4.28 -6.75
CA SER A 244 6.03 -5.60 -6.97
C SER A 244 5.43 -6.19 -5.68
N ALA A 245 4.31 -6.87 -5.82
CA ALA A 245 3.66 -7.63 -4.74
C ALA A 245 4.59 -8.66 -4.09
N THR A 246 5.55 -9.23 -4.84
CA THR A 246 6.51 -10.23 -4.36
C THR A 246 7.39 -9.71 -3.23
N TYR A 247 7.72 -8.42 -3.25
CA TYR A 247 8.56 -7.83 -2.19
C TYR A 247 7.92 -7.87 -0.80
N ILE A 248 6.59 -7.88 -0.72
CA ILE A 248 5.90 -7.98 0.59
C ILE A 248 6.24 -9.32 1.25
N ASP A 249 6.15 -10.41 0.48
CA ASP A 249 6.48 -11.73 0.98
C ASP A 249 7.97 -11.87 1.31
N GLU A 250 8.86 -11.33 0.48
CA GLU A 250 10.30 -11.31 0.73
C GLU A 250 10.67 -10.52 2.00
N ILE A 251 9.99 -9.40 2.27
CA ILE A 251 10.15 -8.60 3.48
C ILE A 251 9.73 -9.41 4.72
N ILE A 252 8.56 -10.05 4.66
CA ILE A 252 8.02 -10.79 5.79
C ILE A 252 8.86 -12.05 6.07
N ASP A 253 9.21 -12.81 5.03
CA ASP A 253 10.01 -14.03 5.15
C ASP A 253 11.44 -13.75 5.62
N GLY A 254 12.00 -12.62 5.20
CA GLY A 254 13.31 -12.17 5.63
C GLY A 254 13.36 -11.72 7.08
N GLY A 255 12.24 -11.27 7.64
CA GLY A 255 12.07 -10.90 9.05
C GLY A 255 13.07 -9.84 9.56
N LEU A 256 13.68 -9.06 8.64
CA LEU A 256 14.71 -8.08 9.00
C LEU A 256 14.06 -6.80 9.55
N ARG A 257 14.27 -6.53 10.84
CA ARG A 257 14.00 -5.22 11.42
C ARG A 257 15.11 -4.24 11.07
N GLU A 258 14.71 -3.03 10.72
CA GLU A 258 15.67 -1.95 10.53
C GLU A 258 16.23 -1.54 11.90
N HIS A 259 17.54 -1.37 11.99
CA HIS A 259 18.16 -0.75 13.15
C HIS A 259 18.24 0.75 12.89
N GLY A 260 17.70 1.53 13.81
CA GLY A 260 17.71 2.99 13.76
C GLY A 260 19.10 3.59 13.94
#